data_f8b60056401591da714db9d6f157e9c4
#
_entry.id   f8b60056401591da714db9d6f157e9c4
#
_cell.length_a   1.000
_cell.length_b   1.000
_cell.length_c   1.000
_cell.angle_alpha   90.00
_cell.angle_beta   90.00
_cell.angle_gamma   90.00
#
_symmetry.space_group_name_H-M   'P 1'
#
loop_
_entity.id
_entity.type
_entity.pdbx_description
1 polymer ?
#
loop_
_entity_poly.entity_id
_entity_poly.type
_entity_poly.pdbx_seq_one_letter_code
_entity_poly.pdbx_strand_id
1 'polypeptide(L)'
;SDGQTVPAEFAAFWKLREKYDVIMGDRKKRGDGMGRKVVENVLRVYLKIFFGTFVPDANAPFRLMKSSVVAKYLDLMPADFNLPNAILAACFSKYHERVCYRTVTFQPRQGGKNYMNVRRIFQIGMQSIRNFAEIRKRMKSFDSKRA
;
A
#
# COMPACT_ATOMS: atom_id res chain seq x y z
N SER A 1 -6.98 1.07 -16.44
CA SER A 1 -7.31 0.03 -15.44
C SER A 1 -7.28 -1.32 -16.14
N ASP A 2 -6.75 -2.34 -15.52
CA ASP A 2 -6.58 -3.69 -16.09
C ASP A 2 -7.80 -4.61 -15.83
N GLY A 3 -8.95 -4.01 -15.48
CA GLY A 3 -10.25 -4.70 -15.35
C GLY A 3 -10.33 -5.77 -14.26
N GLN A 4 -9.37 -5.80 -13.33
CA GLN A 4 -9.28 -6.86 -12.32
C GLN A 4 -10.20 -6.64 -11.11
N THR A 5 -10.74 -5.45 -10.90
CA THR A 5 -11.65 -5.12 -9.79
C THR A 5 -13.10 -5.14 -10.24
N VAL A 6 -14.02 -5.50 -9.36
CA VAL A 6 -15.45 -5.52 -9.62
C VAL A 6 -16.06 -4.17 -9.20
N PRO A 7 -16.56 -3.34 -10.15
CA PRO A 7 -17.10 -2.01 -9.84
C PRO A 7 -18.27 -2.03 -8.85
N ALA A 8 -19.09 -3.08 -8.88
CA ALA A 8 -20.24 -3.23 -7.96
C ALA A 8 -19.82 -3.26 -6.48
N GLU A 9 -18.59 -3.69 -6.17
CA GLU A 9 -18.06 -3.71 -4.81
C GLU A 9 -17.81 -2.30 -4.24
N PHE A 10 -17.71 -1.27 -5.11
CA PHE A 10 -17.51 0.12 -4.69
C PHE A 10 -18.64 0.63 -3.79
N ALA A 11 -19.88 0.24 -4.05
CA ALA A 11 -21.04 0.66 -3.23
C ALA A 11 -20.86 0.28 -1.74
N ALA A 12 -20.24 -0.89 -1.47
CA ALA A 12 -19.97 -1.34 -0.11
C ALA A 12 -18.87 -0.51 0.58
N PHE A 13 -17.87 -0.02 -0.17
CA PHE A 13 -16.87 0.93 0.34
C PHE A 13 -17.49 2.29 0.61
N TRP A 14 -18.32 2.77 -0.30
CA TRP A 14 -18.99 4.06 -0.17
C TRP A 14 -19.86 4.19 1.08
N LYS A 15 -20.59 3.13 1.44
CA LYS A 15 -21.38 3.06 2.66
C LYS A 15 -20.58 3.23 3.95
N LEU A 16 -19.28 2.90 3.92
CA LEU A 16 -18.40 2.97 5.09
C LEU A 16 -17.62 4.28 5.21
N ARG A 17 -17.72 5.20 4.24
CA ARG A 17 -16.92 6.43 4.16
C ARG A 17 -17.06 7.36 5.36
N GLU A 18 -18.21 7.36 6.02
CA GLU A 18 -18.45 8.19 7.22
C GLU A 18 -17.79 7.61 8.46
N LYS A 19 -17.74 6.28 8.53
CA LYS A 19 -17.21 5.55 9.69
C LYS A 19 -15.68 5.44 9.68
N TYR A 20 -15.09 5.36 8.50
CA TYR A 20 -13.64 5.14 8.33
C TYR A 20 -13.02 6.23 7.47
N ASP A 21 -11.74 6.52 7.74
CA ASP A 21 -10.97 7.49 6.98
C ASP A 21 -10.31 6.84 5.76
N VAL A 22 -10.04 5.54 5.87
CA VAL A 22 -9.43 4.71 4.82
C VAL A 22 -10.13 3.36 4.74
N ILE A 23 -10.53 2.94 3.55
CA ILE A 23 -11.08 1.62 3.30
C ILE A 23 -10.22 0.96 2.23
N MET A 24 -9.63 -0.18 2.57
CA MET A 24 -8.68 -0.90 1.71
C MET A 24 -9.25 -2.26 1.31
N GLY A 25 -9.13 -2.60 0.04
CA GLY A 25 -9.49 -3.90 -0.49
C GLY A 25 -8.44 -4.95 -0.15
N ASP A 26 -8.80 -5.95 0.64
CA ASP A 26 -7.94 -7.10 0.94
C ASP A 26 -8.21 -8.24 -0.04
N ARG A 27 -7.17 -8.66 -0.74
CA ARG A 27 -7.21 -9.72 -1.74
C ARG A 27 -6.93 -11.07 -1.10
N LYS A 28 -7.93 -11.71 -0.49
CA LYS A 28 -7.77 -13.01 0.18
C LYS A 28 -7.41 -14.17 -0.75
N LYS A 29 -7.94 -14.15 -1.99
CA LYS A 29 -7.62 -15.17 -3.01
C LYS A 29 -6.82 -14.50 -4.14
N ARG A 30 -5.54 -14.79 -4.21
CA ARG A 30 -4.66 -14.32 -5.27
C ARG A 30 -4.30 -15.48 -6.19
N GLY A 31 -4.72 -15.41 -7.43
CA GLY A 31 -4.22 -16.25 -8.52
C GLY A 31 -2.80 -15.87 -8.99
N ASP A 32 -2.17 -14.93 -8.31
CA ASP A 32 -0.87 -14.35 -8.66
C ASP A 32 0.26 -15.27 -8.20
N GLY A 33 1.00 -15.89 -9.10
CA GLY A 33 2.04 -16.88 -8.84
C GLY A 33 3.00 -16.61 -7.66
N MET A 34 3.78 -17.62 -7.26
CA MET A 34 4.66 -17.63 -6.07
C MET A 34 5.59 -16.41 -5.99
N GLY A 35 6.12 -15.92 -7.11
CA GLY A 35 7.04 -14.77 -7.12
C GLY A 35 6.43 -13.48 -6.56
N ARG A 36 5.16 -13.23 -6.80
CA ARG A 36 4.47 -12.04 -6.28
C ARG A 36 4.23 -12.11 -4.78
N LYS A 37 3.96 -13.31 -4.25
CA LYS A 37 3.88 -13.54 -2.80
C LYS A 37 5.20 -13.24 -2.10
N VAL A 38 6.32 -13.64 -2.70
CA VAL A 38 7.67 -13.36 -2.17
C VAL A 38 7.91 -11.85 -2.09
N VAL A 39 7.65 -11.12 -3.17
CA VAL A 39 7.82 -9.65 -3.21
C VAL A 39 6.97 -8.96 -2.14
N GLU A 40 5.74 -9.41 -1.95
CA GLU A 40 4.85 -8.85 -0.96
C GLU A 40 5.30 -9.15 0.48
N ASN A 41 5.77 -10.36 0.73
CA ASN A 41 6.32 -10.72 2.05
C ASN A 41 7.57 -9.90 2.36
N VAL A 42 8.47 -9.72 1.39
CA VAL A 42 9.65 -8.85 1.52
C VAL A 42 9.20 -7.42 1.84
N LEU A 43 8.22 -6.89 1.12
CA LEU A 43 7.70 -5.55 1.38
C LEU A 43 7.10 -5.42 2.79
N ARG A 44 6.34 -6.41 3.26
CA ARG A 44 5.81 -6.42 4.64
C ARG A 44 6.92 -6.42 5.69
N VAL A 45 7.97 -7.21 5.47
CA VAL A 45 9.14 -7.23 6.36
C VAL A 45 9.81 -5.85 6.39
N TYR A 46 10.00 -5.22 5.24
CA TYR A 46 10.57 -3.87 5.16
C TYR A 46 9.71 -2.84 5.90
N LEU A 47 8.39 -2.86 5.70
CA LEU A 47 7.48 -1.96 6.40
C LEU A 47 7.55 -2.17 7.92
N LYS A 48 7.65 -3.41 8.38
CA LYS A 48 7.81 -3.72 9.81
C LYS A 48 9.14 -3.21 10.36
N ILE A 49 10.26 -3.41 9.64
CA ILE A 49 11.60 -2.98 10.08
C ILE A 49 11.73 -1.46 10.09
N PHE A 50 11.29 -0.78 9.02
CA PHE A 50 11.51 0.66 8.85
C PHE A 50 10.47 1.51 9.57
N PHE A 51 9.23 1.04 9.67
CA PHE A 51 8.11 1.84 10.20
C PHE A 51 7.46 1.24 11.46
N GLY A 52 7.86 0.03 11.86
CA GLY A 52 7.35 -0.62 13.07
C GLY A 52 5.87 -1.05 12.95
N THR A 53 5.33 -1.16 11.74
CA THR A 53 3.90 -1.42 11.52
C THR A 53 3.66 -2.63 10.62
N PHE A 54 2.52 -3.27 10.81
CA PHE A 54 2.05 -4.37 9.98
C PHE A 54 0.89 -3.92 9.11
N VAL A 55 0.97 -4.22 7.81
CA VAL A 55 -0.07 -3.92 6.83
C VAL A 55 -0.45 -5.21 6.09
N PRO A 56 -1.71 -5.65 6.13
CA PRO A 56 -2.15 -6.91 5.50
C PRO A 56 -1.92 -6.94 3.99
N ASP A 57 -2.32 -5.91 3.26
CA ASP A 57 -2.07 -5.73 1.83
C ASP A 57 -1.56 -4.30 1.57
N ALA A 58 -0.24 -4.14 1.64
CA ALA A 58 0.41 -2.84 1.48
C ALA A 58 0.22 -2.23 0.08
N ASN A 59 -0.05 -3.06 -0.93
CA ASN A 59 -0.25 -2.61 -2.30
C ASN A 59 -1.65 -2.93 -2.83
N ALA A 60 -2.66 -2.88 -1.95
CA ALA A 60 -4.05 -3.04 -2.33
C ALA A 60 -4.42 -2.05 -3.44
N PRO A 61 -4.94 -2.50 -4.60
CA PRO A 61 -5.26 -1.61 -5.72
C PRO A 61 -6.58 -0.88 -5.54
N PHE A 62 -7.50 -1.46 -4.77
CA PHE A 62 -8.84 -0.91 -4.56
C PHE A 62 -8.91 -0.21 -3.20
N ARG A 63 -9.05 1.12 -3.21
CA ARG A 63 -9.00 1.96 -2.01
C ARG A 63 -9.98 3.11 -2.10
N LEU A 64 -10.59 3.45 -0.97
CA LEU A 64 -11.31 4.69 -0.76
C LEU A 64 -10.66 5.40 0.43
N MET A 65 -10.17 6.61 0.22
CA MET A 65 -9.40 7.36 1.21
C MET A 65 -9.88 8.80 1.26
N LYS A 66 -10.00 9.37 2.45
CA LYS A 66 -10.25 10.80 2.60
C LYS A 66 -9.05 11.60 2.12
N SER A 67 -9.26 12.57 1.26
CA SER A 67 -8.20 13.43 0.72
C SER A 67 -7.42 14.16 1.82
N SER A 68 -8.09 14.63 2.86
CA SER A 68 -7.47 15.28 4.02
C SER A 68 -6.50 14.35 4.77
N VAL A 69 -6.80 13.05 4.85
CA VAL A 69 -5.93 12.07 5.51
C VAL A 69 -4.73 11.73 4.63
N VAL A 70 -4.93 11.59 3.32
CA VAL A 70 -3.84 11.37 2.36
C VAL A 70 -2.88 12.56 2.37
N ALA A 71 -3.39 13.79 2.33
CA ALA A 71 -2.61 15.03 2.30
C ALA A 71 -1.63 15.13 3.48
N LYS A 72 -1.99 14.64 4.67
CA LYS A 72 -1.09 14.64 5.85
C LYS A 72 0.26 13.94 5.60
N TYR A 73 0.28 12.95 4.69
CA TYR A 73 1.43 12.06 4.51
C TYR A 73 2.12 12.20 3.15
N LEU A 74 1.60 13.05 2.25
CA LEU A 74 2.20 13.22 0.91
C LEU A 74 3.64 13.74 0.98
N ASP A 75 3.91 14.70 1.87
CA ASP A 75 5.23 15.32 2.04
C ASP A 75 6.30 14.37 2.59
N LEU A 76 5.86 13.22 3.14
CA LEU A 76 6.80 12.20 3.60
C LEU A 76 7.43 11.41 2.45
N MET A 77 6.79 11.43 1.26
CA MET A 77 7.23 10.65 0.12
C MET A 77 8.11 11.47 -0.82
N PRO A 78 9.23 10.91 -1.29
CA PRO A 78 9.98 11.49 -2.41
C PRO A 78 9.10 11.53 -3.67
N ALA A 79 9.30 12.54 -4.55
CA ALA A 79 8.51 12.71 -5.76
C ALA A 79 8.56 11.48 -6.70
N ASP A 80 9.74 10.84 -6.81
CA ASP A 80 9.96 9.70 -7.71
C ASP A 80 9.81 8.34 -7.01
N PHE A 81 9.03 8.28 -5.93
CA PHE A 81 8.91 7.04 -5.18
C PHE A 81 7.96 6.03 -5.83
N ASN A 82 8.47 4.83 -6.14
CA ASN A 82 7.75 3.80 -6.89
C ASN A 82 6.65 3.04 -6.10
N LEU A 83 6.60 3.18 -4.77
CA LEU A 83 5.67 2.43 -3.91
C LEU A 83 4.86 3.36 -2.97
N PRO A 84 4.26 4.45 -3.45
CA PRO A 84 3.54 5.41 -2.61
C PRO A 84 2.41 4.75 -1.83
N ASN A 85 1.74 3.79 -2.45
CA ASN A 85 0.65 3.03 -1.83
C ASN A 85 1.07 2.27 -0.58
N ALA A 86 2.29 1.71 -0.58
CA ALA A 86 2.80 0.95 0.56
C ALA A 86 3.14 1.88 1.73
N ILE A 87 3.71 3.05 1.45
CA ILE A 87 4.03 4.03 2.49
C ILE A 87 2.76 4.64 3.09
N LEU A 88 1.78 5.03 2.26
CA LEU A 88 0.49 5.50 2.77
C LEU A 88 -0.15 4.48 3.70
N ALA A 89 -0.18 3.21 3.30
CA ALA A 89 -0.74 2.14 4.13
C ALA A 89 0.04 1.96 5.45
N ALA A 90 1.37 2.10 5.43
CA ALA A 90 2.20 2.08 6.62
C ALA A 90 1.93 3.30 7.53
N CYS A 91 1.80 4.50 6.96
CA CYS A 91 1.45 5.71 7.71
C CYS A 91 0.07 5.58 8.37
N PHE A 92 -0.94 5.13 7.64
CA PHE A 92 -2.28 4.95 8.19
C PHE A 92 -2.28 3.99 9.38
N SER A 93 -1.54 2.90 9.28
CA SER A 93 -1.40 1.93 10.36
C SER A 93 -0.59 2.50 11.54
N LYS A 94 0.56 3.12 11.29
CA LYS A 94 1.45 3.68 12.32
C LYS A 94 0.78 4.81 13.12
N TYR A 95 0.04 5.68 12.45
CA TYR A 95 -0.60 6.84 13.07
C TYR A 95 -2.04 6.58 13.49
N HIS A 96 -2.46 5.30 13.50
CA HIS A 96 -3.76 4.86 13.99
C HIS A 96 -4.95 5.57 13.33
N GLU A 97 -4.85 5.85 12.02
CA GLU A 97 -6.00 6.33 11.26
C GLU A 97 -7.10 5.25 11.24
N ARG A 98 -8.36 5.66 11.13
CA ARG A 98 -9.49 4.71 11.12
C ARG A 98 -9.52 3.93 9.81
N VAL A 99 -8.79 2.81 9.77
CA VAL A 99 -8.66 1.94 8.58
C VAL A 99 -9.60 0.75 8.67
N CYS A 100 -10.33 0.46 7.60
CA CYS A 100 -11.13 -0.74 7.41
C CYS A 100 -10.59 -1.57 6.26
N TYR A 101 -10.38 -2.87 6.48
CA TYR A 101 -10.03 -3.81 5.43
C TYR A 101 -11.27 -4.60 5.03
N ARG A 102 -11.61 -4.58 3.72
CA ARG A 102 -12.71 -5.37 3.17
C ARG A 102 -12.20 -6.31 2.09
N THR A 103 -12.64 -7.55 2.16
CA THR A 103 -12.35 -8.51 1.09
C THR A 103 -12.94 -8.02 -0.23
N VAL A 104 -12.11 -8.01 -1.27
CA VAL A 104 -12.50 -7.69 -2.65
C VAL A 104 -12.20 -8.84 -3.57
N THR A 105 -13.03 -8.99 -4.59
CA THR A 105 -12.82 -9.93 -5.68
C THR A 105 -11.77 -9.35 -6.63
N PHE A 106 -10.71 -10.13 -6.84
CA PHE A 106 -9.65 -9.74 -7.75
C PHE A 106 -9.57 -10.76 -8.89
N GLN A 107 -10.08 -10.36 -10.04
CA GLN A 107 -10.17 -11.22 -11.21
C GLN A 107 -8.81 -11.45 -11.86
N PRO A 108 -8.60 -12.57 -12.57
CA PRO A 108 -7.42 -12.77 -13.40
C PRO A 108 -7.32 -11.64 -14.43
N ARG A 109 -6.09 -11.29 -14.78
CA ARG A 109 -5.81 -10.25 -15.78
C ARG A 109 -6.38 -10.65 -17.14
N GLN A 110 -7.13 -9.77 -17.77
CA GLN A 110 -7.77 -10.03 -19.07
C GLN A 110 -6.78 -9.97 -20.25
N GLY A 111 -5.53 -9.52 -20.04
CA GLY A 111 -4.50 -9.47 -21.08
C GLY A 111 -3.11 -9.13 -20.51
N GLY A 112 -2.09 -9.42 -21.34
CA GLY A 112 -0.70 -9.14 -21.04
C GLY A 112 0.04 -10.24 -20.26
N LYS A 113 1.27 -10.56 -20.71
CA LYS A 113 2.17 -11.50 -20.00
C LYS A 113 2.90 -10.75 -18.88
N ASN A 114 2.84 -11.27 -17.69
CA ASN A 114 3.55 -10.72 -16.54
C ASN A 114 5.00 -11.21 -16.55
N TYR A 115 5.89 -10.47 -17.22
CA TYR A 115 7.33 -10.77 -17.18
C TYR A 115 7.90 -10.26 -15.84
N MET A 116 7.94 -11.14 -14.86
CA MET A 116 8.69 -10.88 -13.63
C MET A 116 10.19 -11.01 -13.91
N ASN A 117 10.83 -9.89 -14.20
CA ASN A 117 12.28 -9.85 -14.33
C ASN A 117 12.90 -9.75 -12.93
N VAL A 118 13.53 -10.85 -12.47
CA VAL A 118 14.16 -10.96 -11.15
C VAL A 118 15.20 -9.84 -10.92
N ARG A 119 15.96 -9.50 -11.95
CA ARG A 119 16.94 -8.38 -11.91
C ARG A 119 16.27 -7.04 -11.61
N ARG A 120 15.12 -6.78 -12.25
CA ARG A 120 14.32 -5.56 -12.02
C ARG A 120 13.74 -5.52 -10.62
N ILE A 121 13.26 -6.66 -10.10
CA ILE A 121 12.75 -6.78 -8.72
C ILE A 121 13.86 -6.46 -7.72
N PHE A 122 15.07 -7.00 -7.94
CA PHE A 122 16.22 -6.72 -7.08
C PHE A 122 16.62 -5.24 -7.12
N GLN A 123 16.66 -4.61 -8.29
CA GLN A 123 16.94 -3.18 -8.44
C GLN A 123 15.90 -2.32 -7.72
N ILE A 124 14.61 -2.61 -7.89
CA ILE A 124 13.53 -1.91 -7.18
C ILE A 124 13.68 -2.11 -5.67
N GLY A 125 14.00 -3.32 -5.21
CA GLY A 125 14.22 -3.63 -3.80
C GLY A 125 15.36 -2.80 -3.20
N MET A 126 16.52 -2.73 -3.86
CA MET A 126 17.67 -1.96 -3.41
C MET A 126 17.38 -0.44 -3.37
N GLN A 127 16.71 0.08 -4.40
CA GLN A 127 16.31 1.49 -4.43
C GLN A 127 15.27 1.79 -3.34
N SER A 128 14.37 0.85 -3.06
CA SER A 128 13.36 0.98 -2.00
C SER A 128 14.01 1.08 -0.61
N ILE A 129 15.10 0.39 -0.35
CA ILE A 129 15.82 0.47 0.95
C ILE A 129 16.30 1.90 1.20
N ARG A 130 16.93 2.54 0.20
CA ARG A 130 17.40 3.93 0.33
C ARG A 130 16.21 4.88 0.56
N ASN A 131 15.16 4.72 -0.21
CA ASN A 131 13.95 5.53 -0.09
C ASN A 131 13.27 5.33 1.27
N PHE A 132 13.21 4.11 1.80
CA PHE A 132 12.64 3.84 3.11
C PHE A 132 13.44 4.47 4.25
N ALA A 133 14.77 4.47 4.15
CA ALA A 133 15.63 5.15 5.12
C ALA A 133 15.38 6.68 5.11
N GLU A 134 15.24 7.29 3.94
CA GLU A 134 14.90 8.69 3.79
C GLU A 134 13.50 9.00 4.35
N ILE A 135 12.50 8.21 3.99
CA ILE A 135 11.14 8.36 4.49
C ILE A 135 11.11 8.23 6.02
N ARG A 136 11.84 7.26 6.58
CA ARG A 136 11.97 7.11 8.03
C ARG A 136 12.54 8.37 8.70
N LYS A 137 13.53 9.02 8.08
CA LYS A 137 14.09 10.29 8.58
C LYS A 137 13.03 11.41 8.54
N ARG A 138 12.29 11.53 7.44
CA ARG A 138 11.18 12.50 7.32
C ARG A 138 10.08 12.22 8.34
N MET A 139 9.73 10.96 8.59
CA MET A 139 8.75 10.58 9.60
C MET A 139 9.19 10.96 11.02
N LYS A 140 10.46 10.80 11.38
CA LYS A 140 10.97 11.28 12.68
C LYS A 140 10.79 12.79 12.84
N SER A 141 11.08 13.57 11.79
CA SER A 141 10.83 15.02 11.81
C SER A 141 9.32 15.35 11.88
N PHE A 142 8.49 14.56 11.24
CA PHE A 142 7.03 14.70 11.33
C PHE A 142 6.52 14.37 12.75
N ASP A 143 7.03 13.31 13.37
CA ASP A 143 6.69 12.92 14.75
C ASP A 143 7.07 14.03 15.75
N SER A 144 8.26 14.64 15.60
CA SER A 144 8.71 15.74 16.48
C SER A 144 7.89 17.04 16.36
N LYS A 145 7.19 17.23 15.24
CA LYS A 145 6.30 18.40 15.04
C LYS A 145 4.89 18.16 15.62
N ARG A 146 4.55 16.93 15.96
CA ARG A 146 3.25 16.54 16.53
C ARG A 146 3.29 16.33 18.03
N ALA A 147 4.48 16.14 18.59
CA ALA A 147 4.71 16.07 20.03
C ALA A 147 4.70 17.45 20.68
#